data_bf7dced5e1bb24a8410fe09fe4e429ed
#
_entry.id   bf7dced5e1bb24a8410fe09fe4e429ed
#
_cell.length_a   1.000
_cell.length_b   1.000
_cell.length_c   1.000
_cell.angle_alpha   90.00
_cell.angle_beta   90.00
_cell.angle_gamma   90.00
#
_symmetry.space_group_name_H-M   'P 1'
#
loop_
_entity.id
_entity.type
_entity.pdbx_description
1 polymer ?
#
loop_
_entity_poly.entity_id
_entity_poly.type
_entity_poly.pdbx_seq_one_letter_code
_entity_poly.pdbx_strand_id
1 'polypeptide(L)'
;MANKYAGTQTEKNLMAAFAGESEARNKYSYFASKAKKEGFEQISALFLKTADNEKEHAKLWFKELDGIGSTAENLLAAAQGENYEWTDMYAGFAKTAEEEGFPELAAKFRLVAEIERQHEERYRALLKNVETAEVFKKCSVKVWECRNCGHLITGTEAPAVCPTCAHPQSFFEIHAENY
;
A
#
# COMPACT_ATOMS: atom_id res chain seq x y z
N MET A 1 14.08 6.52 16.82
CA MET A 1 15.57 6.38 16.97
C MET A 1 16.10 5.97 15.59
N ALA A 2 17.28 6.43 15.18
CA ALA A 2 17.87 5.95 13.93
C ALA A 2 18.15 4.45 14.07
N ASN A 3 17.99 3.67 12.97
CA ASN A 3 18.28 2.24 12.99
C ASN A 3 19.75 1.98 13.36
N LYS A 4 20.07 0.78 13.87
CA LYS A 4 21.42 0.42 14.35
C LYS A 4 22.51 0.47 13.27
N TYR A 5 22.14 0.56 12.00
CA TYR A 5 23.05 0.61 10.84
C TYR A 5 23.21 2.02 10.27
N ALA A 6 22.58 3.04 10.86
CA ALA A 6 22.53 4.39 10.30
C ALA A 6 23.92 4.93 9.90
N GLY A 7 24.04 5.42 8.67
CA GLY A 7 25.26 5.98 8.09
C GLY A 7 26.32 4.96 7.65
N THR A 8 26.07 3.66 7.78
CA THR A 8 27.02 2.60 7.40
C THR A 8 26.86 2.13 5.96
N GLN A 9 27.88 1.43 5.43
CA GLN A 9 27.73 0.71 4.16
C GLN A 9 26.71 -0.43 4.26
N THR A 10 26.53 -1.03 5.44
CA THR A 10 25.52 -2.08 5.68
C THR A 10 24.11 -1.54 5.51
N GLU A 11 23.81 -0.32 5.98
CA GLU A 11 22.52 0.32 5.71
C GLU A 11 22.24 0.45 4.21
N LYS A 12 23.23 0.95 3.46
CA LYS A 12 23.09 1.06 1.99
C LYS A 12 22.87 -0.31 1.33
N ASN A 13 23.55 -1.34 1.82
CA ASN A 13 23.37 -2.71 1.31
C ASN A 13 21.96 -3.25 1.62
N LEU A 14 21.41 -2.98 2.82
CA LEU A 14 20.05 -3.36 3.19
C LEU A 14 19.01 -2.63 2.32
N MET A 15 19.18 -1.34 2.08
CA MET A 15 18.32 -0.56 1.18
C MET A 15 18.37 -1.11 -0.25
N ALA A 16 19.55 -1.42 -0.77
CA ALA A 16 19.72 -1.99 -2.10
C ALA A 16 19.11 -3.40 -2.19
N ALA A 17 19.28 -4.23 -1.17
CA ALA A 17 18.66 -5.56 -1.11
C ALA A 17 17.13 -5.45 -1.07
N PHE A 18 16.57 -4.60 -0.20
CA PHE A 18 15.11 -4.35 -0.17
C PHE A 18 14.55 -3.89 -1.53
N ALA A 19 15.24 -2.96 -2.20
CA ALA A 19 14.85 -2.47 -3.52
C ALA A 19 14.91 -3.59 -4.58
N GLY A 20 15.99 -4.37 -4.61
CA GLY A 20 16.18 -5.47 -5.56
C GLY A 20 15.10 -6.55 -5.43
N GLU A 21 14.83 -7.02 -4.20
CA GLU A 21 13.79 -8.02 -3.94
C GLU A 21 12.37 -7.49 -4.26
N SER A 22 12.10 -6.22 -3.95
CA SER A 22 10.82 -5.58 -4.28
C SER A 22 10.61 -5.49 -5.79
N GLU A 23 11.65 -5.16 -6.54
CA GLU A 23 11.65 -5.14 -8.01
C GLU A 23 11.46 -6.55 -8.59
N ALA A 24 12.21 -7.54 -8.09
CA ALA A 24 12.11 -8.94 -8.52
C ALA A 24 10.69 -9.49 -8.30
N ARG A 25 10.09 -9.25 -7.13
CA ARG A 25 8.71 -9.62 -6.84
C ARG A 25 7.73 -9.11 -7.90
N ASN A 26 7.81 -7.84 -8.26
CA ASN A 26 6.92 -7.26 -9.26
C ASN A 26 7.18 -7.84 -10.66
N LYS A 27 8.44 -7.93 -11.09
CA LYS A 27 8.82 -8.51 -12.37
C LYS A 27 8.31 -9.95 -12.52
N TYR A 28 8.46 -10.80 -11.51
CA TYR A 28 8.02 -12.20 -11.57
C TYR A 28 6.50 -12.32 -11.65
N SER A 29 5.75 -11.43 -11.01
CA SER A 29 4.29 -11.37 -11.19
C SER A 29 3.90 -11.04 -12.64
N TYR A 30 4.63 -10.15 -13.30
CA TYR A 30 4.39 -9.81 -14.71
C TYR A 30 4.80 -10.95 -15.64
N PHE A 31 5.92 -11.62 -15.36
CA PHE A 31 6.39 -12.80 -16.13
C PHE A 31 5.42 -13.98 -15.98
N ALA A 32 4.86 -14.20 -14.78
CA ALA A 32 3.82 -15.19 -14.55
C ALA A 32 2.58 -14.94 -15.42
N SER A 33 2.13 -13.69 -15.49
CA SER A 33 1.00 -13.30 -16.34
C SER A 33 1.28 -13.58 -17.83
N LYS A 34 2.51 -13.34 -18.29
CA LYS A 34 2.91 -13.64 -19.67
C LYS A 34 2.95 -15.14 -19.93
N ALA A 35 3.60 -15.92 -19.06
CA ALA A 35 3.68 -17.37 -19.16
C ALA A 35 2.28 -18.02 -19.23
N LYS A 36 1.35 -17.55 -18.38
CA LYS A 36 -0.04 -18.02 -18.40
C LYS A 36 -0.73 -17.77 -19.74
N LYS A 37 -0.57 -16.58 -20.32
CA LYS A 37 -1.13 -16.24 -21.64
C LYS A 37 -0.55 -17.09 -22.77
N GLU A 38 0.66 -17.62 -22.60
CA GLU A 38 1.33 -18.51 -23.56
C GLU A 38 1.03 -19.99 -23.30
N GLY A 39 0.21 -20.32 -22.30
CA GLY A 39 -0.20 -21.70 -21.96
C GLY A 39 0.79 -22.45 -21.05
N PHE A 40 1.77 -21.78 -20.46
CA PHE A 40 2.77 -22.38 -19.57
C PHE A 40 2.36 -22.28 -18.10
N GLU A 41 1.30 -22.99 -17.71
CA GLU A 41 0.71 -22.90 -16.34
C GLU A 41 1.72 -23.24 -15.24
N GLN A 42 2.57 -24.28 -15.42
CA GLN A 42 3.60 -24.64 -14.44
C GLN A 42 4.64 -23.52 -14.28
N ILE A 43 5.11 -22.91 -15.38
CA ILE A 43 6.08 -21.81 -15.34
C ILE A 43 5.46 -20.60 -14.66
N SER A 44 4.21 -20.28 -14.99
CA SER A 44 3.45 -19.20 -14.32
C SER A 44 3.38 -19.43 -12.81
N ALA A 45 3.01 -20.63 -12.37
CA ALA A 45 2.94 -20.97 -10.95
C ALA A 45 4.30 -20.86 -10.23
N LEU A 46 5.40 -21.26 -10.88
CA LEU A 46 6.75 -21.14 -10.34
C LEU A 46 7.18 -19.68 -10.20
N PHE A 47 6.89 -18.82 -11.18
CA PHE A 47 7.11 -17.37 -11.06
C PHE A 47 6.35 -16.77 -9.89
N LEU A 48 5.06 -17.09 -9.70
CA LEU A 48 4.26 -16.57 -8.59
C LEU A 48 4.80 -17.05 -7.24
N LYS A 49 5.19 -18.33 -7.14
CA LYS A 49 5.81 -18.86 -5.92
C LYS A 49 7.10 -18.13 -5.59
N THR A 50 7.95 -17.87 -6.58
CA THR A 50 9.19 -17.13 -6.38
C THR A 50 8.89 -15.68 -6.00
N ALA A 51 7.93 -15.01 -6.65
CA ALA A 51 7.51 -13.65 -6.28
C ALA A 51 7.07 -13.54 -4.81
N ASP A 52 6.38 -14.57 -4.27
CA ASP A 52 6.01 -14.61 -2.85
C ASP A 52 7.24 -14.80 -1.94
N ASN A 53 8.26 -15.55 -2.38
CA ASN A 53 9.53 -15.67 -1.64
C ASN A 53 10.26 -14.32 -1.60
N GLU A 54 10.38 -13.63 -2.74
CA GLU A 54 11.05 -12.32 -2.80
C GLU A 54 10.35 -11.26 -1.95
N LYS A 55 9.03 -11.32 -1.84
CA LYS A 55 8.27 -10.47 -0.90
C LYS A 55 8.72 -10.70 0.56
N GLU A 56 8.94 -11.95 0.98
CA GLU A 56 9.41 -12.25 2.33
C GLU A 56 10.88 -11.85 2.52
N HIS A 57 11.75 -12.00 1.49
CA HIS A 57 13.12 -11.50 1.53
C HIS A 57 13.15 -9.97 1.67
N ALA A 58 12.41 -9.23 0.86
CA ALA A 58 12.28 -7.78 0.99
C ALA A 58 11.86 -7.36 2.40
N LYS A 59 10.88 -8.06 2.99
CA LYS A 59 10.40 -7.81 4.35
C LYS A 59 11.46 -8.03 5.42
N LEU A 60 12.39 -9.01 5.24
CA LEU A 60 13.52 -9.20 6.15
C LEU A 60 14.37 -7.93 6.22
N TRP A 61 14.79 -7.43 5.06
CA TRP A 61 15.65 -6.25 4.97
C TRP A 61 14.94 -4.98 5.44
N PHE A 62 13.65 -4.84 5.11
CA PHE A 62 12.86 -3.70 5.55
C PHE A 62 12.67 -3.65 7.07
N LYS A 63 12.55 -4.82 7.73
CA LYS A 63 12.53 -4.90 9.19
C LYS A 63 13.87 -4.50 9.83
N GLU A 64 15.02 -4.92 9.25
CA GLU A 64 16.33 -4.51 9.74
C GLU A 64 16.56 -2.99 9.64
N LEU A 65 15.88 -2.34 8.70
CA LEU A 65 15.87 -0.88 8.52
C LEU A 65 14.85 -0.15 9.44
N ASP A 66 14.20 -0.87 10.36
CA ASP A 66 13.09 -0.33 11.17
C ASP A 66 11.93 0.26 10.33
N GLY A 67 11.74 -0.26 9.10
CA GLY A 67 10.76 0.26 8.14
C GLY A 67 9.30 -0.08 8.45
N ILE A 68 9.02 -0.96 9.43
CA ILE A 68 7.67 -1.35 9.82
C ILE A 68 7.42 -0.91 11.26
N GLY A 69 6.64 0.14 11.41
CA GLY A 69 6.22 0.68 12.70
C GLY A 69 4.78 0.28 13.08
N SER A 70 4.18 1.02 13.99
CA SER A 70 2.75 0.95 14.29
C SER A 70 1.90 1.34 13.07
N THR A 71 0.61 1.05 13.10
CA THR A 71 -0.31 1.43 12.00
C THR A 71 -0.27 2.93 11.73
N ALA A 72 -0.24 3.77 12.78
CA ALA A 72 -0.17 5.23 12.61
C ALA A 72 1.15 5.68 11.96
N GLU A 73 2.29 5.14 12.40
CA GLU A 73 3.60 5.43 11.81
C GLU A 73 3.66 4.96 10.35
N ASN A 74 3.15 3.77 10.04
CA ASN A 74 3.11 3.25 8.67
C ASN A 74 2.21 4.10 7.75
N LEU A 75 1.05 4.57 8.25
CA LEU A 75 0.16 5.46 7.50
C LEU A 75 0.83 6.82 7.23
N LEU A 76 1.55 7.35 8.21
CA LEU A 76 2.32 8.59 8.03
C LEU A 76 3.43 8.42 7.00
N ALA A 77 4.20 7.33 7.11
CA ALA A 77 5.28 7.03 6.16
C ALA A 77 4.76 6.84 4.73
N ALA A 78 3.64 6.12 4.57
CA ALA A 78 2.98 5.97 3.29
C ALA A 78 2.53 7.33 2.72
N ALA A 79 1.82 8.15 3.51
CA ALA A 79 1.39 9.48 3.07
C ALA A 79 2.56 10.39 2.65
N GLN A 80 3.69 10.31 3.36
CA GLN A 80 4.90 11.06 3.00
C GLN A 80 5.56 10.55 1.72
N GLY A 81 5.56 9.24 1.50
CA GLY A 81 6.04 8.63 0.27
C GLY A 81 5.23 9.09 -0.94
N GLU A 82 3.91 8.94 -0.88
CA GLU A 82 3.00 9.40 -1.95
C GLU A 82 3.12 10.90 -2.21
N ASN A 83 3.26 11.71 -1.12
CA ASN A 83 3.48 13.16 -1.28
C ASN A 83 4.73 13.46 -2.09
N TYR A 84 5.87 12.83 -1.77
CA TYR A 84 7.10 12.99 -2.54
C TYR A 84 6.93 12.54 -4.00
N GLU A 85 6.21 11.44 -4.22
CA GLU A 85 6.01 10.91 -5.58
C GLU A 85 5.26 11.90 -6.48
N TRP A 86 4.18 12.50 -5.99
CA TRP A 86 3.40 13.40 -6.84
C TRP A 86 3.93 14.84 -6.88
N THR A 87 4.55 15.36 -5.79
CA THR A 87 5.06 16.75 -5.77
C THR A 87 6.39 16.89 -6.49
N ASP A 88 7.29 15.92 -6.35
CA ASP A 88 8.69 16.02 -6.76
C ASP A 88 9.05 15.02 -7.87
N MET A 89 8.89 13.72 -7.59
CA MET A 89 9.40 12.66 -8.44
C MET A 89 8.74 12.66 -9.83
N TYR A 90 7.42 12.47 -9.89
CA TYR A 90 6.69 12.43 -11.16
C TYR A 90 6.62 13.78 -11.86
N ALA A 91 6.59 14.89 -11.11
CA ALA A 91 6.67 16.22 -11.69
C ALA A 91 8.02 16.43 -12.42
N GLY A 92 9.12 16.01 -11.79
CA GLY A 92 10.45 16.04 -12.39
C GLY A 92 10.55 15.12 -13.62
N PHE A 93 10.05 13.89 -13.51
CA PHE A 93 10.07 12.92 -14.62
C PHE A 93 9.24 13.40 -15.83
N ALA A 94 8.07 14.00 -15.60
CA ALA A 94 7.24 14.54 -16.65
C ALA A 94 7.96 15.69 -17.40
N LYS A 95 8.61 16.58 -16.66
CA LYS A 95 9.40 17.65 -17.24
C LYS A 95 10.54 17.11 -18.10
N THR A 96 11.34 16.20 -17.57
CA THR A 96 12.45 15.57 -18.33
C THR A 96 11.95 14.87 -19.58
N ALA A 97 10.85 14.11 -19.49
CA ALA A 97 10.29 13.43 -20.65
C ALA A 97 9.82 14.40 -21.76
N GLU A 98 9.29 15.58 -21.39
CA GLU A 98 8.97 16.63 -22.37
C GLU A 98 10.21 17.20 -23.04
N GLU A 99 11.24 17.53 -22.25
CA GLU A 99 12.51 18.10 -22.76
C GLU A 99 13.23 17.12 -23.70
N GLU A 100 13.10 15.80 -23.44
CA GLU A 100 13.67 14.73 -24.27
C GLU A 100 12.79 14.31 -25.47
N GLY A 101 11.61 14.92 -25.64
CA GLY A 101 10.73 14.67 -26.79
C GLY A 101 9.80 13.46 -26.62
N PHE A 102 9.45 13.07 -25.38
CA PHE A 102 8.50 12.00 -25.04
C PHE A 102 7.20 12.53 -24.39
N PRO A 103 6.40 13.37 -25.09
CA PRO A 103 5.24 14.03 -24.49
C PRO A 103 4.15 13.06 -24.01
N GLU A 104 3.99 11.92 -24.68
CA GLU A 104 3.02 10.90 -24.26
C GLU A 104 3.42 10.24 -22.92
N LEU A 105 4.71 10.06 -22.67
CA LEU A 105 5.23 9.54 -21.42
C LEU A 105 5.11 10.61 -20.32
N ALA A 106 5.39 11.86 -20.63
CA ALA A 106 5.19 12.99 -19.72
C ALA A 106 3.73 13.07 -19.25
N ALA A 107 2.78 12.92 -20.18
CA ALA A 107 1.35 12.86 -19.83
C ALA A 107 1.02 11.70 -18.88
N LYS A 108 1.59 10.50 -19.10
CA LYS A 108 1.41 9.35 -18.21
C LYS A 108 1.97 9.61 -16.81
N PHE A 109 3.16 10.21 -16.69
CA PHE A 109 3.72 10.59 -15.39
C PHE A 109 2.80 11.53 -14.62
N ARG A 110 2.19 12.53 -15.28
CA ARG A 110 1.24 13.44 -14.63
C ARG A 110 -0.04 12.71 -14.18
N LEU A 111 -0.56 11.79 -14.99
CA LEU A 111 -1.74 11.01 -14.62
C LEU A 111 -1.48 10.11 -13.41
N VAL A 112 -0.30 9.50 -13.33
CA VAL A 112 0.09 8.72 -12.15
C VAL A 112 0.25 9.64 -10.95
N ALA A 113 0.90 10.80 -11.07
CA ALA A 113 1.01 11.79 -9.99
C ALA A 113 -0.36 12.15 -9.36
N GLU A 114 -1.41 12.30 -10.18
CA GLU A 114 -2.76 12.55 -9.68
C GLU A 114 -3.35 11.37 -8.89
N ILE A 115 -2.95 10.14 -9.21
CA ILE A 115 -3.34 8.94 -8.45
C ILE A 115 -2.62 8.94 -7.09
N GLU A 116 -1.31 9.23 -7.07
CA GLU A 116 -0.53 9.24 -5.82
C GLU A 116 -0.98 10.37 -4.88
N ARG A 117 -1.44 11.50 -5.41
CA ARG A 117 -2.11 12.53 -4.61
C ARG A 117 -3.36 11.99 -3.90
N GLN A 118 -4.19 11.19 -4.58
CA GLN A 118 -5.37 10.56 -3.98
C GLN A 118 -4.99 9.50 -2.93
N HIS A 119 -3.88 8.77 -3.14
CA HIS A 119 -3.34 7.84 -2.15
C HIS A 119 -2.89 8.58 -0.90
N GLU A 120 -2.16 9.69 -1.02
CA GLU A 120 -1.77 10.53 0.11
C GLU A 120 -2.99 11.00 0.90
N GLU A 121 -4.00 11.59 0.22
CA GLU A 121 -5.22 12.07 0.86
C GLU A 121 -5.92 10.94 1.65
N ARG A 122 -5.98 9.73 1.07
CA ARG A 122 -6.53 8.54 1.72
C ARG A 122 -5.75 8.15 2.97
N TYR A 123 -4.42 8.06 2.88
CA TYR A 123 -3.59 7.67 4.03
C TYR A 123 -3.65 8.71 5.16
N ARG A 124 -3.68 9.99 4.84
CA ARG A 124 -3.88 11.05 5.84
C ARG A 124 -5.24 10.99 6.52
N ALA A 125 -6.30 10.69 5.77
CA ALA A 125 -7.63 10.51 6.35
C ALA A 125 -7.70 9.28 7.27
N LEU A 126 -7.05 8.17 6.89
CA LEU A 126 -6.96 6.98 7.72
C LEU A 126 -6.10 7.22 8.97
N LEU A 127 -4.98 7.93 8.84
CA LEU A 127 -4.15 8.33 9.97
C LEU A 127 -4.95 9.14 10.98
N LYS A 128 -5.67 10.15 10.52
CA LYS A 128 -6.56 10.95 11.37
C LYS A 128 -7.57 10.07 12.11
N ASN A 129 -8.22 9.13 11.43
CA ASN A 129 -9.16 8.22 12.09
C ASN A 129 -8.51 7.38 13.19
N VAL A 130 -7.25 6.95 13.01
CA VAL A 130 -6.51 6.20 14.03
C VAL A 130 -6.18 7.11 15.22
N GLU A 131 -5.65 8.31 14.97
CA GLU A 131 -5.24 9.27 16.01
C GLU A 131 -6.41 9.79 16.82
N THR A 132 -7.59 9.95 16.21
CA THR A 132 -8.81 10.44 16.88
C THR A 132 -9.71 9.32 17.40
N ALA A 133 -9.29 8.05 17.31
CA ALA A 133 -10.10 6.87 17.67
C ALA A 133 -11.43 6.79 16.88
N GLU A 134 -11.43 7.28 15.65
CA GLU A 134 -12.63 7.32 14.79
C GLU A 134 -12.70 6.17 13.79
N VAL A 135 -11.85 5.15 13.88
CA VAL A 135 -11.91 3.99 12.97
C VAL A 135 -13.24 3.26 13.09
N PHE A 136 -13.70 3.00 14.32
CA PHE A 136 -14.94 2.27 14.62
C PHE A 136 -16.03 3.16 15.21
N LYS A 137 -15.81 4.48 15.28
CA LYS A 137 -16.74 5.46 15.81
C LYS A 137 -16.73 6.71 14.94
N LYS A 138 -17.90 7.32 14.75
CA LYS A 138 -18.05 8.56 13.97
C LYS A 138 -18.91 9.57 14.71
N CYS A 139 -18.74 10.85 14.41
CA CYS A 139 -19.57 11.93 14.94
C CYS A 139 -21.02 11.90 14.45
N SER A 140 -21.33 11.16 13.39
CA SER A 140 -22.66 10.98 12.80
C SER A 140 -23.02 9.51 12.64
N VAL A 141 -24.29 9.22 12.56
CA VAL A 141 -24.81 7.88 12.28
C VAL A 141 -24.28 7.37 10.93
N LYS A 142 -23.77 6.15 10.92
CA LYS A 142 -23.29 5.42 9.74
C LYS A 142 -23.94 4.06 9.67
N VAL A 143 -23.91 3.46 8.50
CA VAL A 143 -24.17 2.04 8.30
C VAL A 143 -22.83 1.33 8.40
N TRP A 144 -22.72 0.40 9.32
CA TRP A 144 -21.53 -0.45 9.52
C TRP A 144 -21.78 -1.82 8.95
N GLU A 145 -20.81 -2.36 8.23
CA GLU A 145 -20.84 -3.69 7.64
C GLU A 145 -19.78 -4.60 8.26
N CYS A 146 -20.20 -5.81 8.63
CA CYS A 146 -19.27 -6.85 9.04
C CYS A 146 -18.61 -7.49 7.81
N ARG A 147 -17.31 -7.29 7.63
CA ARG A 147 -16.53 -7.82 6.50
C ARG A 147 -16.52 -9.35 6.42
N ASN A 148 -16.88 -10.07 7.49
CA ASN A 148 -16.94 -11.52 7.48
C ASN A 148 -18.28 -12.07 6.96
N CYS A 149 -19.42 -11.49 7.37
CA CYS A 149 -20.72 -12.06 7.09
C CYS A 149 -21.71 -11.11 6.40
N GLY A 150 -21.32 -9.85 6.13
CA GLY A 150 -22.19 -8.87 5.49
C GLY A 150 -23.31 -8.29 6.39
N HIS A 151 -23.29 -8.59 7.72
CA HIS A 151 -24.29 -8.03 8.63
C HIS A 151 -24.20 -6.50 8.67
N LEU A 152 -25.32 -5.82 8.41
CA LEU A 152 -25.41 -4.36 8.45
C LEU A 152 -26.04 -3.92 9.77
N ILE A 153 -25.48 -2.87 10.36
CA ILE A 153 -26.03 -2.22 11.55
C ILE A 153 -25.83 -0.71 11.47
N THR A 154 -26.85 0.05 11.92
CA THR A 154 -26.84 1.51 11.89
C THR A 154 -26.51 2.07 13.27
N GLY A 155 -25.57 3.00 13.35
CA GLY A 155 -25.18 3.64 14.60
C GLY A 155 -24.01 4.59 14.42
N THR A 156 -23.66 5.31 15.50
CA THR A 156 -22.45 6.15 15.53
C THR A 156 -21.18 5.36 15.78
N GLU A 157 -21.30 4.10 16.21
CA GLU A 157 -20.20 3.22 16.55
C GLU A 157 -20.49 1.80 16.08
N ALA A 158 -19.47 1.11 15.58
CA ALA A 158 -19.53 -0.30 15.24
C ALA A 158 -19.66 -1.15 16.53
N PRO A 159 -20.48 -2.21 16.54
CA PRO A 159 -20.63 -3.04 17.74
C PRO A 159 -19.32 -3.74 18.11
N ALA A 160 -19.09 -3.97 19.41
CA ALA A 160 -17.90 -4.66 19.91
C ALA A 160 -17.77 -6.10 19.35
N VAL A 161 -18.93 -6.73 19.09
CA VAL A 161 -19.03 -8.09 18.53
C VAL A 161 -20.18 -8.14 17.53
N CYS A 162 -19.95 -8.76 16.38
CA CYS A 162 -20.99 -8.96 15.38
C CYS A 162 -22.09 -9.89 15.92
N PRO A 163 -23.37 -9.45 15.95
CA PRO A 163 -24.46 -10.26 16.49
C PRO A 163 -24.78 -11.50 15.65
N THR A 164 -24.36 -11.55 14.39
CA THR A 164 -24.62 -12.67 13.47
C THR A 164 -23.52 -13.73 13.53
N CYS A 165 -22.23 -13.34 13.52
CA CYS A 165 -21.12 -14.28 13.34
C CYS A 165 -20.07 -14.21 14.46
N ALA A 166 -20.30 -13.43 15.51
CA ALA A 166 -19.44 -13.27 16.68
C ALA A 166 -18.00 -12.77 16.39
N HIS A 167 -17.73 -12.23 15.22
CA HIS A 167 -16.44 -11.59 14.93
C HIS A 167 -16.33 -10.26 15.69
N PRO A 168 -15.10 -9.88 16.12
CA PRO A 168 -14.88 -8.66 16.89
C PRO A 168 -15.09 -7.40 16.06
N GLN A 169 -15.18 -6.24 16.74
CA GLN A 169 -15.34 -4.90 16.13
C GLN A 169 -14.37 -4.62 15.00
N SER A 170 -13.15 -5.17 15.05
CA SER A 170 -12.13 -5.03 14.00
C SER A 170 -12.54 -5.54 12.61
N PHE A 171 -13.63 -6.30 12.52
CA PHE A 171 -14.20 -6.76 11.26
C PHE A 171 -15.22 -5.79 10.67
N PHE A 172 -15.56 -4.70 11.34
CA PHE A 172 -16.50 -3.73 10.82
C PHE A 172 -15.82 -2.63 10.02
N GLU A 173 -16.51 -2.20 8.96
CA GLU A 173 -16.18 -1.01 8.17
C GLU A 173 -17.45 -0.22 7.88
N ILE A 174 -17.30 1.02 7.41
CA ILE A 174 -18.44 1.79 6.91
C ILE A 174 -18.91 1.16 5.59
N HIS A 175 -20.17 0.79 5.53
CA HIS A 175 -20.78 0.24 4.32
C HIS A 175 -20.71 1.27 3.18
N ALA A 176 -20.27 0.83 2.00
CA ALA A 176 -20.19 1.63 0.79
C ALA A 176 -21.01 0.97 -0.32
N GLU A 177 -22.01 1.68 -0.82
CA GLU A 177 -22.74 1.31 -2.04
C GLU A 177 -21.95 1.86 -3.24
N ASN A 178 -21.39 0.98 -4.06
CA ASN A 178 -20.58 1.33 -5.23
C ASN A 178 -21.01 0.61 -6.52
N TYR A 179 -22.27 0.21 -6.58
CA TYR A 179 -22.92 -0.50 -7.70
C TYR A 179 -24.13 0.24 -8.22
#